data_30eeba09a793b06d959417ffef528321
#
_entry.id   30eeba09a793b06d959417ffef528321
#
_cell.length_a   1.000
_cell.length_b   1.000
_cell.length_c   1.000
_cell.angle_alpha   90.00
_cell.angle_beta   90.00
_cell.angle_gamma   90.00
#
_symmetry.space_group_name_H-M   'P 1'
#
loop_
_entity.id
_entity.type
_entity.pdbx_description
1 polymer ?
#
loop_
_entity_poly.entity_id
_entity_poly.type
_entity_poly.pdbx_seq_one_letter_code
_entity_poly.pdbx_strand_id
1 'polypeptide(L)'
;MKSLNLNEVIKYVEVHISEFHDKRLLKIKQLALNEILRRKNPYLFKAKSLLKAQDLVENILDAYLSSQEETLFGEFMEGLAIFIASQTVDAHKSAFVGIDMQFERNDTIYLVEIK
;
A
#
# COMPACT_ATOMS: atom_id res chain seq x y z
N MET A 1 -3.67 25.53 -12.45
CA MET A 1 -4.06 24.54 -11.43
C MET A 1 -5.50 24.75 -11.04
N LYS A 2 -6.28 23.68 -11.03
CA LYS A 2 -7.69 23.72 -10.65
C LYS A 2 -7.85 23.67 -9.13
N SER A 3 -8.95 24.23 -8.62
CA SER A 3 -9.28 24.12 -7.21
C SER A 3 -9.63 22.67 -6.84
N LEU A 4 -9.16 22.22 -5.69
CA LEU A 4 -9.51 20.92 -5.14
C LEU A 4 -10.94 20.94 -4.58
N ASN A 5 -11.75 19.99 -5.00
CA ASN A 5 -13.07 19.76 -4.42
C ASN A 5 -12.97 18.78 -3.26
N LEU A 6 -13.05 19.28 -2.04
CA LEU A 6 -12.92 18.47 -0.83
C LEU A 6 -13.98 17.36 -0.74
N ASN A 7 -15.19 17.62 -1.20
CA ASN A 7 -16.26 16.62 -1.17
C ASN A 7 -15.95 15.41 -2.07
N GLU A 8 -15.33 15.64 -3.21
CA GLU A 8 -14.89 14.56 -4.11
C GLU A 8 -13.75 13.74 -3.48
N VAL A 9 -12.85 14.40 -2.77
CA VAL A 9 -11.77 13.70 -2.03
C VAL A 9 -12.36 12.83 -0.93
N ILE A 10 -13.32 13.34 -0.18
CA ILE A 10 -14.01 12.59 0.89
C ILE A 10 -14.69 11.36 0.31
N LYS A 11 -15.41 11.49 -0.80
CA LYS A 11 -16.06 10.36 -1.48
C LYS A 11 -15.03 9.31 -1.93
N TYR A 12 -13.91 9.75 -2.49
CA TYR A 12 -12.85 8.85 -2.90
C TYR A 12 -12.32 8.05 -1.71
N VAL A 13 -12.02 8.73 -0.61
CA VAL A 13 -11.52 8.08 0.61
C VAL A 13 -12.54 7.08 1.16
N GLU A 14 -13.82 7.45 1.24
CA GLU A 14 -14.87 6.56 1.74
C GLU A 14 -14.99 5.27 0.93
N VAL A 15 -14.95 5.37 -0.38
CA VAL A 15 -15.03 4.20 -1.27
C VAL A 15 -13.77 3.34 -1.16
N HIS A 16 -12.59 3.94 -1.26
CA HIS A 16 -11.34 3.21 -1.35
C HIS A 16 -10.82 2.70 0.00
N ILE A 17 -11.20 3.32 1.11
CA ILE A 17 -10.90 2.77 2.43
C ILE A 17 -11.67 1.47 2.68
N SER A 18 -12.88 1.38 2.17
CA SER A 18 -13.65 0.14 2.20
C SER A 18 -12.96 -0.97 1.39
N GLU A 19 -12.48 -0.65 0.18
CA GLU A 19 -11.70 -1.58 -0.64
C GLU A 19 -10.40 -2.00 0.05
N PHE A 20 -9.73 -1.09 0.73
CA PHE A 20 -8.54 -1.39 1.52
C PHE A 20 -8.82 -2.43 2.59
N HIS A 21 -9.91 -2.27 3.35
CA HIS A 21 -10.32 -3.24 4.36
C HIS A 21 -10.70 -4.59 3.76
N ASP A 22 -11.38 -4.60 2.63
CA ASP A 22 -11.75 -5.85 1.94
C ASP A 22 -10.51 -6.61 1.46
N LYS A 23 -9.54 -5.93 0.88
CA LYS A 23 -8.26 -6.51 0.46
C LYS A 23 -7.47 -7.06 1.66
N ARG A 24 -7.47 -6.34 2.77
CA ARG A 24 -6.83 -6.77 4.01
C ARG A 24 -7.46 -8.06 4.55
N LEU A 25 -8.78 -8.14 4.59
CA LEU A 25 -9.50 -9.35 4.99
C LEU A 25 -9.23 -10.52 4.04
N LEU A 26 -9.18 -10.27 2.74
CA LEU A 26 -8.86 -11.29 1.75
C LEU A 26 -7.45 -11.86 1.95
N LYS A 27 -6.47 -11.02 2.25
CA LYS A 27 -5.10 -11.46 2.57
C LYS A 27 -5.05 -12.34 3.81
N ILE A 28 -5.81 -12.01 4.84
CA ILE A 28 -5.92 -12.85 6.04
C ILE A 28 -6.53 -14.22 5.70
N LYS A 29 -7.59 -14.26 4.89
CA LYS A 29 -8.24 -15.51 4.46
C LYS A 29 -7.34 -16.37 3.57
N GLN A 30 -6.46 -15.78 2.81
CA GLN A 30 -5.52 -16.47 1.91
C GLN A 30 -4.21 -16.84 2.59
N LEU A 31 -4.08 -16.62 3.88
CA LEU A 31 -2.87 -16.84 4.63
C LEU A 31 -2.47 -18.31 4.58
N ALA A 32 -1.27 -18.59 4.06
CA ALA A 32 -0.68 -19.93 4.03
C ALA A 32 0.63 -19.93 4.82
N LEU A 33 0.65 -20.63 5.96
CA LEU A 33 1.79 -20.65 6.87
C LEU A 33 3.07 -21.11 6.19
N ASN A 34 3.00 -22.11 5.32
CA ASN A 34 4.16 -22.63 4.57
C ASN A 34 4.82 -21.55 3.70
N GLU A 35 4.03 -20.72 3.03
CA GLU A 35 4.55 -19.62 2.21
C GLU A 35 5.17 -18.52 3.07
N ILE A 36 4.58 -18.23 4.21
CA ILE A 36 5.11 -17.25 5.15
C ILE A 36 6.46 -17.68 5.67
N LEU A 37 6.60 -18.95 6.05
CA LEU A 37 7.84 -19.53 6.52
C LEU A 37 8.96 -19.46 5.46
N ARG A 38 8.62 -19.58 4.18
CA ARG A 38 9.59 -19.45 3.08
C ARG A 38 10.10 -18.03 2.92
N ARG A 39 9.24 -17.03 3.16
CA ARG A 39 9.55 -15.60 2.96
C ARG A 39 10.26 -14.95 4.14
N LYS A 40 10.05 -15.48 5.35
CA LYS A 40 10.65 -14.92 6.57
C LYS A 40 11.89 -15.69 6.97
N ASN A 41 12.93 -14.95 7.34
CA ASN A 41 14.18 -15.55 7.80
C ASN A 41 14.01 -16.18 9.18
N PRO A 42 14.10 -17.51 9.33
CA PRO A 42 13.91 -18.18 10.62
C PRO A 42 14.96 -17.79 11.66
N TYR A 43 16.16 -17.41 11.24
CA TYR A 43 17.22 -17.00 12.16
C TYR A 43 16.92 -15.69 12.88
N LEU A 44 16.09 -14.82 12.28
CA LEU A 44 15.64 -13.60 12.93
C LEU A 44 14.81 -13.92 14.19
N PHE A 45 13.94 -14.91 14.09
CA PHE A 45 13.08 -15.32 15.22
C PHE A 45 13.89 -16.04 16.30
N LYS A 46 14.88 -16.82 15.91
CA LYS A 46 15.83 -17.43 16.84
C LYS A 46 16.63 -16.37 17.60
N ALA A 47 17.11 -15.35 16.91
CA ALA A 47 17.82 -14.22 17.52
C ALA A 47 16.96 -13.44 18.54
N LYS A 48 15.63 -13.45 18.39
CA LYS A 48 14.66 -12.87 19.32
C LYS A 48 14.37 -13.77 20.53
N SER A 49 15.08 -14.91 20.67
CA SER A 49 14.90 -15.88 21.76
C SER A 49 13.50 -16.49 21.83
N LEU A 50 12.87 -16.71 20.67
CA LEU A 50 11.55 -17.31 20.58
C LEU A 50 11.66 -18.84 20.66
N LEU A 51 11.55 -19.38 21.86
CA LEU A 51 11.79 -20.80 22.14
C LEU A 51 10.54 -21.67 22.06
N LYS A 52 9.36 -21.07 22.15
CA LYS A 52 8.07 -21.79 22.07
C LYS A 52 7.53 -21.72 20.64
N ALA A 53 7.01 -22.84 20.13
CA ALA A 53 6.41 -22.89 18.80
C ALA A 53 5.24 -21.89 18.62
N GLN A 54 4.42 -21.71 19.66
CA GLN A 54 3.32 -20.75 19.65
C GLN A 54 3.83 -19.32 19.45
N ASP A 55 4.84 -18.91 20.22
CA ASP A 55 5.41 -17.56 20.13
C ASP A 55 6.03 -17.32 18.76
N LEU A 56 6.69 -18.34 18.19
CA LEU A 56 7.25 -18.28 16.85
C LEU A 56 6.17 -18.05 15.81
N VAL A 57 5.09 -18.82 15.84
CA VAL A 57 3.98 -18.69 14.89
C VAL A 57 3.32 -17.32 15.02
N GLU A 58 3.04 -16.84 16.23
CA GLU A 58 2.44 -15.52 16.44
C GLU A 58 3.32 -14.40 15.89
N ASN A 59 4.64 -14.46 16.12
CA ASN A 59 5.57 -13.46 15.59
C ASN A 59 5.65 -13.50 14.06
N ILE A 60 5.63 -14.69 13.45
CA ILE A 60 5.64 -14.83 11.99
C ILE A 60 4.36 -14.22 11.40
N LEU A 61 3.21 -14.52 11.99
CA LEU A 61 1.92 -14.00 11.55
C LEU A 61 1.88 -12.47 11.68
N ASP A 62 2.28 -11.92 12.80
CA ASP A 62 2.31 -10.48 13.04
C ASP A 62 3.22 -9.77 12.02
N ALA A 63 4.40 -10.31 11.76
CA ALA A 63 5.33 -9.76 10.78
C ALA A 63 4.76 -9.81 9.36
N TYR A 64 4.10 -10.90 8.99
CA TYR A 64 3.46 -11.03 7.68
C TYR A 64 2.29 -10.06 7.51
N LEU A 65 1.38 -10.01 8.47
CA LEU A 65 0.19 -9.15 8.41
C LEU A 65 0.59 -7.68 8.41
N SER A 66 1.57 -7.28 9.21
CA SER A 66 2.09 -5.91 9.23
C SER A 66 2.67 -5.52 7.86
N SER A 67 3.45 -6.41 7.25
CA SER A 67 4.02 -6.18 5.90
C SER A 67 2.93 -6.04 4.84
N GLN A 68 1.87 -6.86 4.89
CA GLN A 68 0.75 -6.78 3.95
C GLN A 68 -0.05 -5.48 4.15
N GLU A 69 -0.28 -5.08 5.38
CA GLU A 69 -0.96 -3.82 5.69
C GLU A 69 -0.20 -2.61 5.15
N GLU A 70 1.12 -2.58 5.30
CA GLU A 70 1.96 -1.51 4.74
C GLU A 70 1.85 -1.44 3.22
N THR A 71 1.88 -2.58 2.53
CA THR A 71 1.74 -2.65 1.08
C THR A 71 0.38 -2.13 0.63
N LEU A 72 -0.71 -2.63 1.23
CA LEU A 72 -2.07 -2.22 0.88
C LEU A 72 -2.33 -0.76 1.22
N PHE A 73 -1.80 -0.28 2.33
CA PHE A 73 -1.92 1.13 2.71
C PHE A 73 -1.14 2.03 1.75
N GLY A 74 0.05 1.60 1.34
CA GLY A 74 0.85 2.30 0.33
C GLY A 74 0.11 2.43 -1.00
N GLU A 75 -0.54 1.37 -1.46
CA GLU A 75 -1.38 1.39 -2.67
C GLU A 75 -2.56 2.36 -2.53
N PHE A 76 -3.21 2.37 -1.37
CA PHE A 76 -4.30 3.30 -1.07
C PHE A 76 -3.82 4.75 -1.11
N MET A 77 -2.70 5.06 -0.48
CA MET A 77 -2.13 6.41 -0.44
C MET A 77 -1.66 6.87 -1.81
N GLU A 78 -1.06 5.99 -2.61
CA GLU A 78 -0.69 6.27 -3.99
C GLU A 78 -1.93 6.64 -4.82
N GLY A 79 -2.98 5.84 -4.75
CA GLY A 79 -4.24 6.09 -5.43
C GLY A 79 -4.88 7.41 -5.02
N LEU A 80 -4.86 7.73 -3.73
CA LEU A 80 -5.36 9.01 -3.22
C LEU A 80 -4.55 10.20 -3.74
N ALA A 81 -3.23 10.09 -3.74
CA ALA A 81 -2.36 11.14 -4.26
C ALA A 81 -2.59 11.39 -5.76
N ILE A 82 -2.72 10.33 -6.56
CA ILE A 82 -3.03 10.42 -7.99
C ILE A 82 -4.40 11.05 -8.20
N PHE A 83 -5.40 10.66 -7.41
CA PHE A 83 -6.74 11.25 -7.49
C PHE A 83 -6.71 12.77 -7.21
N ILE A 84 -6.06 13.20 -6.14
CA ILE A 84 -5.94 14.62 -5.80
C ILE A 84 -5.22 15.37 -6.93
N ALA A 85 -4.12 14.83 -7.44
CA ALA A 85 -3.38 15.44 -8.54
C ALA A 85 -4.18 15.46 -9.85
N SER A 86 -5.01 14.46 -10.11
CA SER A 86 -5.91 14.45 -11.27
C SER A 86 -6.94 15.57 -11.22
N GLN A 87 -7.40 15.92 -10.01
CA GLN A 87 -8.38 17.00 -9.82
C GLN A 87 -7.76 18.39 -9.89
N THR A 88 -6.48 18.52 -9.68
CA THR A 88 -5.78 19.82 -9.60
C THR A 88 -4.90 20.12 -10.81
N VAL A 89 -4.09 19.19 -11.27
CA VAL A 89 -3.10 19.37 -12.35
C VAL A 89 -3.29 18.39 -13.50
N ASP A 90 -4.42 17.72 -13.58
CA ASP A 90 -4.75 16.72 -14.61
C ASP A 90 -3.73 15.58 -14.68
N ALA A 91 -3.17 15.20 -13.53
CA ALA A 91 -2.25 14.09 -13.44
C ALA A 91 -2.93 12.74 -13.70
N HIS A 92 -2.15 11.80 -14.17
CA HIS A 92 -2.60 10.42 -14.37
C HIS A 92 -1.47 9.45 -14.02
N LYS A 93 -1.83 8.19 -13.87
CA LYS A 93 -0.84 7.15 -13.60
C LYS A 93 0.14 7.06 -14.76
N SER A 94 1.44 7.02 -14.44
CA SER A 94 2.49 6.93 -15.45
C SER A 94 2.59 5.53 -16.05
N ALA A 95 2.89 5.47 -17.35
CA ALA A 95 3.25 4.23 -18.03
C ALA A 95 4.72 3.84 -17.82
N PHE A 96 5.54 4.74 -17.28
CA PHE A 96 6.97 4.48 -17.04
C PHE A 96 7.17 3.67 -15.76
N VAL A 97 8.04 2.68 -15.83
CA VAL A 97 8.43 1.86 -14.67
C VAL A 97 9.12 2.74 -13.63
N GLY A 98 8.72 2.60 -12.36
CA GLY A 98 9.29 3.36 -11.25
C GLY A 98 8.72 4.76 -11.07
N ILE A 99 7.82 5.19 -11.96
CA ILE A 99 7.14 6.48 -11.86
C ILE A 99 5.66 6.24 -11.55
N ASP A 100 5.15 6.85 -10.50
CA ASP A 100 3.79 6.62 -10.04
C ASP A 100 2.76 7.45 -10.77
N MET A 101 3.04 8.72 -11.02
CA MET A 101 2.17 9.60 -11.79
C MET A 101 2.94 10.60 -12.62
N GLN A 102 2.26 11.17 -13.59
CA GLN A 102 2.80 12.25 -14.42
C GLN A 102 1.74 13.28 -14.74
N PHE A 103 2.18 14.50 -14.96
CA PHE A 103 1.34 15.60 -15.45
C PHE A 103 2.17 16.56 -16.26
N GLU A 104 1.48 17.35 -17.09
CA GLU A 104 2.10 18.38 -17.91
C GLU A 104 1.64 19.77 -17.45
N ARG A 105 2.58 20.69 -17.32
CA ARG A 105 2.31 22.07 -16.96
C ARG A 105 3.35 22.99 -17.58
N ASN A 106 2.89 24.05 -18.25
CA ASN A 106 3.78 25.04 -18.90
C ASN A 106 4.81 24.39 -19.85
N ASP A 107 4.34 23.47 -20.69
CA ASP A 107 5.14 22.69 -21.65
C ASP A 107 6.25 21.83 -21.01
N THR A 108 6.12 21.56 -19.71
CA THR A 108 7.02 20.69 -18.96
C THR A 108 6.27 19.48 -18.45
N ILE A 109 6.82 18.28 -18.66
CA ILE A 109 6.29 17.03 -18.14
C ILE A 109 6.96 16.75 -16.79
N TYR A 110 6.14 16.59 -15.76
CA TYR A 110 6.59 16.23 -14.41
C TYR A 110 6.34 14.75 -14.17
N LEU A 111 7.40 14.05 -13.79
CA LEU A 111 7.35 12.64 -13.41
C LEU A 111 7.53 12.54 -11.90
N VAL A 112 6.59 11.91 -11.23
CA VAL A 112 6.53 11.88 -9.77
C VAL A 112 6.58 10.45 -9.25
N GLU A 113 7.48 10.21 -8.31
CA GLU A 113 7.54 8.99 -7.51
C GLU A 113 7.02 9.31 -6.11
N ILE A 114 6.09 8.49 -5.61
CA ILE A 114 5.49 8.63 -4.28
C ILE A 114 6.20 7.66 -3.33
N LYS A 115 6.80 8.18 -2.29
CA LYS A 115 7.51 7.38 -1.29
C LYS A 115 6.82 7.40 0.06
#